data_1353c6cc1af3829093026a89e28417e6
#
_entry.id   1353c6cc1af3829093026a89e28417e6
#
_cell.length_a   1.000
_cell.length_b   1.000
_cell.length_c   1.000
_cell.angle_alpha   90.00
_cell.angle_beta   90.00
_cell.angle_gamma   90.00
#
_symmetry.space_group_name_H-M   'P 1'
#
loop_
_entity.id
_entity.type
_entity.pdbx_description
1 polymer ?
#
loop_
_entity_poly.entity_id
_entity_poly.type
_entity_poly.pdbx_seq_one_letter_code
_entity_poly.pdbx_strand_id
1 'polypeptide(L)'
;MAVYELRTYQVVVGKMKDAVSAYNNKGWPALQKGGYDKKLVGYFISDTGGLHQIIHLWKFDDDADRRNHWDSLFSNDDFMGFAGELRPLLL
;
A
#
# COMPACT_ATOMS: atom_id res chain seq x y z
N MET A 1 -6.80 -21.16 -6.75
CA MET A 1 -5.89 -21.08 -5.58
C MET A 1 -5.59 -19.63 -5.28
N ALA A 2 -5.78 -19.20 -4.05
CA ALA A 2 -5.51 -17.82 -3.66
C ALA A 2 -4.01 -17.51 -3.69
N VAL A 3 -3.69 -16.29 -4.08
CA VAL A 3 -2.33 -15.76 -4.08
C VAL A 3 -2.25 -14.61 -3.08
N TYR A 4 -1.26 -14.64 -2.21
CA TYR A 4 -1.00 -13.58 -1.26
C TYR A 4 0.27 -12.84 -1.69
N GLU A 5 0.23 -11.52 -1.58
CA GLU A 5 1.42 -10.69 -1.86
C GLU A 5 1.74 -9.88 -0.60
N LEU A 6 2.97 -10.03 -0.13
CA LEU A 6 3.50 -9.24 0.98
C LEU A 6 4.44 -8.19 0.39
N ARG A 7 4.15 -6.91 0.65
CA ARG A 7 4.98 -5.80 0.19
C ARG A 7 5.53 -5.08 1.41
N THR A 8 6.83 -4.93 1.46
CA THR A 8 7.52 -4.26 2.58
C THR A 8 8.23 -3.02 2.05
N TYR A 9 7.94 -1.89 2.67
CA TYR A 9 8.54 -0.61 2.32
C TYR A 9 9.34 -0.07 3.49
N GLN A 10 10.55 0.41 3.21
CA GLN A 10 11.37 1.10 4.20
C GLN A 10 11.01 2.58 4.22
N VAL A 11 10.73 3.11 5.41
CA VAL A 11 10.42 4.53 5.60
C VAL A 11 11.66 5.24 6.13
N VAL A 12 11.90 6.45 5.64
CA VAL A 12 12.99 7.29 6.12
C VAL A 12 12.83 7.52 7.62
N VAL A 13 13.94 7.42 8.37
CA VAL A 13 13.93 7.59 9.83
C VAL A 13 13.32 8.96 10.18
N GLY A 14 12.37 8.95 11.11
CA GLY A 14 11.64 10.15 11.52
C GLY A 14 10.43 10.50 10.67
N LYS A 15 10.16 9.74 9.59
CA LYS A 15 9.07 10.02 8.65
C LYS A 15 7.88 9.08 8.77
N MET A 16 7.90 8.14 9.72
CA MET A 16 6.81 7.16 9.86
C MET A 16 5.45 7.84 10.11
N LYS A 17 5.41 8.86 10.95
CA LYS A 17 4.18 9.59 11.23
C LYS A 17 3.61 10.24 9.98
N ASP A 18 4.45 10.84 9.15
CA ASP A 18 4.04 11.46 7.90
C ASP A 18 3.55 10.40 6.90
N ALA A 19 4.24 9.26 6.84
CA ALA A 19 3.84 8.16 5.97
C ALA A 19 2.47 7.61 6.38
N VAL A 20 2.25 7.36 7.67
CA VAL A 20 0.96 6.88 8.18
C VAL A 20 -0.14 7.89 7.89
N SER A 21 0.10 9.18 8.06
CA SER A 21 -0.86 10.23 7.71
C SER A 21 -1.22 10.20 6.23
N ALA A 22 -0.24 10.01 5.34
CA ALA A 22 -0.50 9.93 3.90
C ALA A 22 -1.37 8.71 3.57
N TYR A 23 -1.10 7.55 4.17
CA TYR A 23 -1.93 6.37 4.00
C TYR A 23 -3.36 6.59 4.48
N ASN A 24 -3.54 7.17 5.67
CA ASN A 24 -4.86 7.36 6.26
C ASN A 24 -5.68 8.42 5.52
N ASN A 25 -5.04 9.50 5.09
CA ASN A 25 -5.75 10.65 4.54
C ASN A 25 -5.95 10.57 3.03
N LYS A 26 -5.09 9.86 2.32
CA LYS A 26 -5.12 9.80 0.85
C LYS A 26 -5.08 8.39 0.29
N GLY A 27 -4.19 7.54 0.79
CA GLY A 27 -4.04 6.18 0.26
C GLY A 27 -5.27 5.33 0.47
N TRP A 28 -5.73 5.22 1.71
CA TRP A 28 -6.92 4.45 2.03
C TRP A 28 -8.19 4.97 1.33
N PRO A 29 -8.48 6.28 1.35
CA PRO A 29 -9.63 6.79 0.60
C PRO A 29 -9.57 6.51 -0.90
N ALA A 30 -8.38 6.58 -1.51
CA ALA A 30 -8.23 6.25 -2.93
C ALA A 30 -8.53 4.78 -3.22
N LEU A 31 -8.08 3.88 -2.33
CA LEU A 31 -8.39 2.45 -2.46
C LEU A 31 -9.89 2.20 -2.33
N GLN A 32 -10.55 2.80 -1.34
CA GLN A 32 -11.99 2.63 -1.13
C GLN A 32 -12.79 3.14 -2.32
N LYS A 33 -12.46 4.32 -2.82
CA LYS A 33 -13.16 4.95 -3.94
C LYS A 33 -13.09 4.10 -5.21
N GLY A 34 -11.94 3.48 -5.46
CA GLY A 34 -11.74 2.64 -6.63
C GLY A 34 -12.16 1.18 -6.43
N GLY A 35 -12.55 0.79 -5.22
CA GLY A 35 -12.92 -0.59 -4.89
C GLY A 35 -11.73 -1.52 -4.71
N TYR A 36 -10.51 -0.99 -4.64
CA TYR A 36 -9.27 -1.78 -4.49
C TYR A 36 -9.06 -2.30 -3.07
N ASP A 37 -9.72 -1.71 -2.09
CA ASP A 37 -9.65 -2.10 -0.69
C ASP A 37 -10.09 -3.55 -0.44
N LYS A 38 -10.92 -4.10 -1.32
CA LYS A 38 -11.43 -5.48 -1.20
C LYS A 38 -10.34 -6.54 -1.27
N LYS A 39 -9.21 -6.23 -1.91
CA LYS A 39 -8.07 -7.14 -2.03
C LYS A 39 -7.04 -6.92 -0.91
N LEU A 40 -7.17 -5.88 -0.13
CA LEU A 40 -6.26 -5.58 0.97
C LEU A 40 -6.65 -6.36 2.21
N VAL A 41 -5.73 -7.19 2.72
CA VAL A 41 -5.90 -7.84 4.02
C VAL A 41 -5.59 -6.85 5.14
N GLY A 42 -4.52 -6.08 4.99
CA GLY A 42 -4.20 -5.03 5.97
C GLY A 42 -2.90 -4.32 5.69
N TYR A 43 -2.74 -3.19 6.36
CA TYR A 43 -1.49 -2.45 6.49
C TYR A 43 -0.96 -2.64 7.90
N PHE A 44 0.33 -2.81 8.03
CA PHE A 44 0.99 -3.03 9.31
C PHE A 44 2.23 -2.15 9.41
N ILE A 45 2.55 -1.73 10.64
CA ILE A 45 3.78 -1.02 10.95
C ILE A 45 4.65 -1.97 11.74
N SER A 46 5.95 -2.02 11.42
CA SER A 46 6.88 -2.85 12.18
C SER A 46 6.99 -2.36 13.62
N ASP A 47 6.94 -3.29 14.58
CA ASP A 47 7.12 -3.01 16.01
C ASP A 47 8.41 -3.67 16.51
N THR A 48 8.63 -4.91 16.06
CA THR A 48 9.84 -5.67 16.37
C THR A 48 10.44 -6.20 15.06
N GLY A 49 11.69 -6.64 15.09
CA GLY A 49 12.41 -7.06 13.89
C GLY A 49 12.93 -5.85 13.12
N GLY A 50 12.75 -5.82 11.81
CA GLY A 50 13.13 -4.67 11.01
C GLY A 50 12.32 -3.44 11.39
N LEU A 51 12.97 -2.33 11.72
CA LEU A 51 12.30 -1.08 12.11
C LEU A 51 12.01 -0.21 10.90
N HIS A 52 11.12 0.77 11.09
CA HIS A 52 10.75 1.77 10.07
C HIS A 52 10.19 1.15 8.79
N GLN A 53 9.41 0.08 8.94
CA GLN A 53 8.79 -0.59 7.80
C GLN A 53 7.28 -0.43 7.82
N ILE A 54 6.69 -0.24 6.62
CA ILE A 54 5.26 -0.40 6.39
C ILE A 54 5.09 -1.66 5.56
N ILE A 55 4.20 -2.53 6.00
CA ILE A 55 3.98 -3.83 5.38
C ILE A 55 2.54 -3.88 4.89
N HIS A 56 2.37 -4.25 3.61
CA HIS A 56 1.05 -4.47 3.01
C HIS A 56 0.86 -5.96 2.78
N LEU A 57 -0.29 -6.48 3.14
CA LEU A 57 -0.68 -7.84 2.80
C LEU A 57 -1.92 -7.78 1.91
N TRP A 58 -1.84 -8.36 0.73
CA TRP A 58 -2.90 -8.43 -0.27
C TRP A 58 -3.27 -9.86 -0.54
N LYS A 59 -4.54 -10.10 -0.88
CA LYS A 59 -5.03 -11.43 -1.27
C LYS A 59 -5.76 -11.32 -2.60
N PHE A 60 -5.39 -12.18 -3.52
CA PHE A 60 -5.99 -12.25 -4.87
C PHE A 60 -6.49 -13.65 -5.14
N ASP A 61 -7.48 -13.78 -6.04
CA ASP A 61 -8.03 -15.08 -6.42
C ASP A 61 -6.99 -15.95 -7.14
N ASP A 62 -6.20 -15.31 -8.01
CA ASP A 62 -5.12 -15.96 -8.78
C ASP A 62 -4.12 -14.90 -9.24
N ASP A 63 -3.12 -15.32 -10.01
CA ASP A 63 -2.09 -14.40 -10.50
C ASP A 63 -2.64 -13.40 -11.54
N ALA A 64 -3.60 -13.81 -12.35
CA ALA A 64 -4.24 -12.90 -13.30
C ALA A 64 -4.99 -11.78 -12.57
N ASP A 65 -5.72 -12.12 -11.51
CA ASP A 65 -6.40 -11.14 -10.65
C ASP A 65 -5.39 -10.15 -10.04
N ARG A 66 -4.25 -10.65 -9.57
CA ARG A 66 -3.19 -9.82 -9.02
C ARG A 66 -2.63 -8.83 -10.06
N ARG A 67 -2.34 -9.30 -11.26
CA ARG A 67 -1.81 -8.45 -12.35
C ARG A 67 -2.82 -7.38 -12.75
N ASN A 68 -4.08 -7.75 -12.90
CA ASN A 68 -5.15 -6.82 -13.25
C ASN A 68 -5.34 -5.76 -12.17
N HIS A 69 -5.26 -6.14 -10.90
CA HIS A 69 -5.36 -5.22 -9.78
C HIS A 69 -4.27 -4.14 -9.84
N TRP A 70 -3.00 -4.55 -10.00
CA TRP A 70 -1.89 -3.59 -10.03
C TRP A 70 -1.90 -2.72 -11.28
N ASP A 71 -2.25 -3.28 -12.44
CA ASP A 71 -2.35 -2.49 -13.67
C ASP A 71 -3.42 -1.41 -13.52
N SER A 72 -4.56 -1.74 -12.98
CA SER A 72 -5.64 -0.79 -12.74
C SER A 72 -5.27 0.25 -11.69
N LEU A 73 -4.68 -0.17 -10.58
CA LEU A 73 -4.32 0.72 -9.48
C LEU A 73 -3.26 1.74 -9.91
N PHE A 74 -2.24 1.31 -10.64
CA PHE A 74 -1.19 2.22 -11.12
C PHE A 74 -1.66 3.14 -12.25
N SER A 75 -2.84 2.92 -12.79
CA SER A 75 -3.50 3.83 -13.74
C SER A 75 -4.54 4.74 -13.07
N ASN A 76 -4.76 4.57 -11.77
CA ASN A 76 -5.74 5.36 -11.03
C ASN A 76 -5.10 6.66 -10.55
N ASP A 77 -5.69 7.80 -10.96
CA ASP A 77 -5.13 9.13 -10.68
C ASP A 77 -5.07 9.45 -9.18
N ASP A 78 -6.12 9.10 -8.43
CA ASP A 78 -6.17 9.36 -6.99
C ASP A 78 -5.07 8.59 -6.25
N PHE A 79 -4.89 7.31 -6.62
CA PHE A 79 -3.84 6.49 -6.02
C PHE A 79 -2.45 6.99 -6.40
N MET A 80 -2.25 7.39 -7.65
CA MET A 80 -0.94 7.91 -8.10
C MET A 80 -0.62 9.25 -7.47
N GLY A 81 -1.63 10.06 -7.16
CA GLY A 81 -1.45 11.28 -6.37
C GLY A 81 -0.93 10.99 -4.97
N PHE A 82 -1.52 10.00 -4.31
CA PHE A 82 -1.03 9.50 -3.02
C PHE A 82 0.39 8.96 -3.13
N ALA A 83 0.67 8.12 -4.12
CA ALA A 83 2.01 7.53 -4.31
C ALA A 83 3.09 8.60 -4.49
N GLY A 84 2.77 9.69 -5.21
CA GLY A 84 3.69 10.82 -5.40
C GLY A 84 4.04 11.53 -4.09
N GLU A 85 3.12 11.60 -3.15
CA GLU A 85 3.37 12.17 -1.82
C GLU A 85 4.12 11.20 -0.92
N LEU A 86 3.89 9.90 -1.08
CA LEU A 86 4.54 8.89 -0.26
C LEU A 86 6.01 8.67 -0.63
N ARG A 87 6.35 8.71 -1.92
CA ARG A 87 7.70 8.38 -2.40
C ARG A 87 8.83 9.11 -1.67
N PRO A 88 8.75 10.43 -1.42
CA PRO A 88 9.82 11.11 -0.70
C PRO A 88 10.05 10.61 0.73
N LEU A 89 9.07 9.92 1.31
CA LEU A 89 9.14 9.38 2.67
C LEU A 89 9.73 7.97 2.71
N LEU A 90 9.93 7.34 1.55
CA LEU A 90 10.47 5.99 1.44
C LEU A 90 11.94 6.00 1.04
N LEU A 91 12.63 4.95 1.43
CA LEU A 91 14.01 4.70 1.01
C LEU A 91 14.07 4.08 -0.37
#